data_07ed7cdc7bab3e36bee5be9a99c4b08c
#
_entry.id   07ed7cdc7bab3e36bee5be9a99c4b08c
#
_cell.length_a   1.000
_cell.length_b   1.000
_cell.length_c   1.000
_cell.angle_alpha   90.00
_cell.angle_beta   90.00
_cell.angle_gamma   90.00
#
_symmetry.space_group_name_H-M   'P 1'
#
loop_
_entity.id
_entity.type
_entity.pdbx_description
1 polymer ?
#
loop_
_entity_poly.entity_id
_entity_poly.type
_entity_poly.pdbx_seq_one_letter_code
_entity_poly.pdbx_strand_id
1 'polypeptide(L)'
;MQRTCLTPGCVRHAHVIIDRLNRSLNPCHDFRAYVCSAWSPAKSTIVTTFSVMDDVRQSWFPNFYRTLSKGTETLAAGRKPLAMYASCMGDESAYGSDVNLFRTFIRGGGLSWPERPRNGSVLRVLMTLAFKWHAPLWFHLTALRRKSVDGWRFFMGPGALIPMMWRQHGLINTGHSYEIYWDSFNRVLGSGHSDATLMGEMKLMEADILEKLFAVINPSVARPVLLPIAEMGNYTPSWSSDEWLRAMRHVGLTPEVMSSDQVLLSDEGFFRTLGMAVSKYTDDQLLALISWSFVQLYAPAADLDLMNTRYGGTEALKIFRPYFCERFVETAYQLLVIALHMVSRFSAEERAFVSAGFDALVSVASSKVSEAQWLDEESRDLAAQKVASTRLHLWAPERYMKNEELEEMFRAFPHVAPSFAEYWINSTLSVAALYSSESYAETSGYLYNYVVPYLRYDVLTGTVNVAVAAVTQPLYYADGTNSMFYGGIGFLMALELLKSLDPQGIRWHPDGTFNESILSRYASQHTSSVFCTICL
;
A
#
# COMPACT_ATOMS: atom_id res chain seq x y z
N MET A 1 -11.30 -29.89 33.99
CA MET A 1 -10.33 -30.46 33.04
C MET A 1 -10.15 -29.49 31.89
N GLN A 2 -8.99 -28.84 31.79
CA GLN A 2 -8.63 -28.07 30.61
C GLN A 2 -8.52 -29.03 29.41
N ARG A 3 -9.38 -28.88 28.42
CA ARG A 3 -9.29 -29.69 27.19
C ARG A 3 -8.08 -29.17 26.39
N THR A 4 -7.05 -29.97 26.25
CA THR A 4 -5.92 -29.66 25.36
C THR A 4 -6.43 -29.61 23.91
N CYS A 5 -6.11 -28.55 23.18
CA CYS A 5 -6.46 -28.44 21.77
C CYS A 5 -5.55 -29.37 20.95
N LEU A 6 -6.15 -30.30 20.19
CA LEU A 6 -5.45 -31.29 19.37
C LEU A 6 -5.76 -31.15 17.88
N THR A 7 -6.37 -30.05 17.46
CA THR A 7 -6.59 -29.78 16.02
C THR A 7 -5.25 -29.66 15.29
N PRO A 8 -5.20 -29.91 13.98
CA PRO A 8 -3.98 -29.71 13.19
C PRO A 8 -3.39 -28.32 13.33
N GLY A 9 -4.23 -27.28 13.44
CA GLY A 9 -3.79 -25.90 13.68
C GLY A 9 -3.12 -25.71 15.03
N CYS A 10 -3.71 -26.25 16.10
CA CYS A 10 -3.10 -26.22 17.43
C CYS A 10 -1.75 -26.93 17.48
N VAL A 11 -1.63 -28.08 16.84
CA VAL A 11 -0.37 -28.86 16.79
C VAL A 11 0.69 -28.06 16.02
N ARG A 12 0.35 -27.52 14.84
CA ARG A 12 1.30 -26.67 14.08
C ARG A 12 1.71 -25.43 14.86
N HIS A 13 0.78 -24.75 15.51
CA HIS A 13 1.10 -23.56 16.32
C HIS A 13 2.01 -23.91 17.51
N ALA A 14 1.76 -25.03 18.19
CA ALA A 14 2.61 -25.51 19.26
C ALA A 14 4.05 -25.75 18.79
N HIS A 15 4.24 -26.37 17.62
CA HIS A 15 5.57 -26.54 17.02
C HIS A 15 6.23 -25.19 16.72
N VAL A 16 5.50 -24.24 16.08
CA VAL A 16 6.05 -22.90 15.80
C VAL A 16 6.55 -22.20 17.07
N ILE A 17 5.81 -22.31 18.18
CA ILE A 17 6.23 -21.72 19.46
C ILE A 17 7.40 -22.50 20.05
N ILE A 18 7.26 -23.82 20.23
CA ILE A 18 8.23 -24.67 20.97
C ILE A 18 9.58 -24.69 20.28
N ASP A 19 9.62 -24.80 18.95
CA ASP A 19 10.84 -24.92 18.17
C ASP A 19 11.62 -23.60 18.07
N ARG A 20 10.95 -22.47 18.36
CA ARG A 20 11.54 -21.14 18.28
C ARG A 20 11.92 -20.52 19.63
N LEU A 21 11.61 -21.19 20.75
CA LEU A 21 12.00 -20.71 22.07
C LEU A 21 13.47 -20.99 22.34
N ASN A 22 14.20 -19.97 22.78
CA ASN A 22 15.57 -20.13 23.27
C ASN A 22 15.56 -20.56 24.74
N ARG A 23 15.50 -21.86 24.97
CA ARG A 23 15.42 -22.46 26.32
C ARG A 23 16.67 -22.28 27.17
N SER A 24 17.78 -21.77 26.60
CA SER A 24 18.99 -21.45 27.37
C SER A 24 18.85 -20.13 28.14
N LEU A 25 17.83 -19.32 27.83
CA LEU A 25 17.57 -18.04 28.47
C LEU A 25 16.44 -18.16 29.50
N ASN A 26 16.52 -17.34 30.55
CA ASN A 26 15.46 -17.25 31.54
C ASN A 26 14.41 -16.20 31.05
N PRO A 27 13.14 -16.60 30.82
CA PRO A 27 12.12 -15.69 30.36
C PRO A 27 11.81 -14.52 31.32
N CYS A 28 12.11 -14.71 32.64
CA CYS A 28 11.93 -13.66 33.64
C CYS A 28 13.02 -12.58 33.57
N HIS A 29 14.17 -12.87 32.97
CA HIS A 29 15.24 -11.89 32.79
C HIS A 29 15.18 -11.19 31.44
N ASP A 30 14.92 -11.92 30.36
CA ASP A 30 14.80 -11.38 29.01
C ASP A 30 13.79 -12.19 28.19
N PHE A 31 12.51 -11.84 28.33
CA PHE A 31 11.43 -12.50 27.63
C PHE A 31 11.56 -12.36 26.11
N ARG A 32 12.02 -11.19 25.63
CA ARG A 32 12.19 -10.96 24.19
C ARG A 32 13.26 -11.90 23.61
N ALA A 33 14.42 -11.97 24.23
CA ALA A 33 15.47 -12.86 23.76
C ALA A 33 15.04 -14.34 23.88
N TYR A 34 14.33 -14.73 24.96
CA TYR A 34 13.79 -16.07 25.12
C TYR A 34 12.86 -16.48 23.97
N VAL A 35 11.97 -15.57 23.51
CA VAL A 35 11.00 -15.85 22.44
C VAL A 35 11.57 -15.66 21.04
N CYS A 36 12.44 -14.65 20.84
CA CYS A 36 12.80 -14.18 19.50
C CYS A 36 14.21 -14.60 19.04
N SER A 37 15.15 -14.90 19.96
CA SER A 37 16.56 -15.10 19.57
C SER A 37 16.82 -16.39 18.80
N ALA A 38 15.97 -17.40 18.92
CA ALA A 38 16.04 -18.62 18.13
C ALA A 38 15.26 -18.55 16.81
N TRP A 39 14.50 -17.45 16.57
CA TRP A 39 13.85 -17.24 15.30
C TRP A 39 14.87 -16.87 14.21
N SER A 40 14.77 -17.53 13.08
CA SER A 40 15.51 -17.15 11.88
C SER A 40 14.52 -16.89 10.74
N PRO A 41 14.79 -15.87 9.90
CA PRO A 41 13.95 -15.60 8.74
C PRO A 41 13.91 -16.80 7.80
N ALA A 42 12.77 -17.03 7.18
CA ALA A 42 12.67 -17.98 6.08
C ALA A 42 13.69 -17.57 5.00
N LYS A 43 14.45 -18.53 4.49
CA LYS A 43 15.39 -18.28 3.40
C LYS A 43 14.59 -17.90 2.15
N SER A 44 14.49 -16.62 1.87
CA SER A 44 13.88 -16.08 0.67
C SER A 44 14.87 -15.20 -0.07
N THR A 45 14.86 -15.35 -1.37
CA THR A 45 15.65 -14.54 -2.29
C THR A 45 14.90 -13.29 -2.75
N ILE A 46 13.57 -13.23 -2.54
CA ILE A 46 12.73 -12.13 -3.05
C ILE A 46 12.74 -10.93 -2.12
N VAL A 47 12.71 -11.19 -0.81
CA VAL A 47 12.57 -10.16 0.22
C VAL A 47 13.54 -10.46 1.34
N THR A 48 14.25 -9.44 1.81
CA THR A 48 14.97 -9.54 3.07
C THR A 48 13.92 -9.67 4.18
N THR A 49 13.88 -10.81 4.82
CA THR A 49 12.88 -11.14 5.85
C THR A 49 13.41 -10.69 7.19
N PHE A 50 12.73 -9.74 7.82
CA PHE A 50 13.08 -9.22 9.14
C PHE A 50 12.03 -9.56 10.20
N SER A 51 10.87 -10.05 9.79
CA SER A 51 9.74 -10.29 10.67
C SER A 51 8.83 -11.42 10.17
N VAL A 52 7.97 -11.91 11.05
CA VAL A 52 6.88 -12.85 10.70
C VAL A 52 5.95 -12.27 9.62
N MET A 53 5.77 -10.95 9.58
CA MET A 53 4.95 -10.30 8.53
C MET A 53 5.55 -10.46 7.14
N ASP A 54 6.87 -10.49 7.05
CA ASP A 54 7.54 -10.78 5.78
C ASP A 54 7.38 -12.26 5.37
N ASP A 55 7.36 -13.20 6.33
CA ASP A 55 7.04 -14.60 6.06
C ASP A 55 5.60 -14.75 5.51
N VAL A 56 4.64 -14.03 6.10
CA VAL A 56 3.25 -13.97 5.60
C VAL A 56 3.22 -13.45 4.17
N ARG A 57 3.91 -12.35 3.88
CA ARG A 57 4.01 -11.79 2.54
C ARG A 57 4.57 -12.78 1.53
N GLN A 58 5.63 -13.49 1.90
CA GLN A 58 6.24 -14.49 1.03
C GLN A 58 5.32 -15.68 0.74
N SER A 59 4.44 -16.04 1.68
CA SER A 59 3.46 -17.11 1.47
C SER A 59 2.34 -16.74 0.50
N TRP A 60 2.09 -15.45 0.28
CA TRP A 60 1.04 -14.94 -0.59
C TRP A 60 1.30 -15.28 -2.07
N PHE A 61 2.51 -15.01 -2.57
CA PHE A 61 2.84 -15.13 -3.99
C PHE A 61 2.67 -16.53 -4.58
N PRO A 62 3.19 -17.62 -3.96
CA PRO A 62 3.02 -18.97 -4.50
C PRO A 62 1.56 -19.43 -4.55
N ASN A 63 0.70 -18.83 -3.71
CA ASN A 63 -0.71 -19.18 -3.62
C ASN A 63 -1.60 -18.31 -4.52
N PHE A 64 -1.08 -17.23 -5.10
CA PHE A 64 -1.88 -16.24 -5.83
C PHE A 64 -2.63 -16.83 -7.02
N TYR A 65 -1.93 -17.58 -7.89
CA TYR A 65 -2.57 -18.26 -9.02
C TYR A 65 -3.72 -19.20 -8.56
N ARG A 66 -3.47 -19.97 -7.51
CA ARG A 66 -4.49 -20.87 -6.95
C ARG A 66 -5.69 -20.10 -6.39
N THR A 67 -5.45 -18.96 -5.77
CA THR A 67 -6.50 -18.06 -5.28
C THR A 67 -7.37 -17.54 -6.43
N LEU A 68 -6.75 -17.04 -7.51
CA LEU A 68 -7.48 -16.59 -8.69
C LEU A 68 -8.26 -17.72 -9.35
N SER A 69 -7.61 -18.86 -9.62
CA SER A 69 -8.22 -20.00 -10.31
C SER A 69 -9.41 -20.55 -9.53
N LYS A 70 -9.23 -20.88 -8.24
CA LYS A 70 -10.29 -21.42 -7.40
C LYS A 70 -11.41 -20.41 -7.14
N GLY A 71 -11.07 -19.14 -6.94
CA GLY A 71 -12.07 -18.08 -6.76
C GLY A 71 -12.94 -17.88 -8.01
N THR A 72 -12.36 -18.05 -9.19
CA THR A 72 -13.06 -17.93 -10.48
C THR A 72 -14.12 -19.02 -10.69
N GLU A 73 -14.00 -20.17 -10.04
CA GLU A 73 -15.03 -21.22 -10.05
C GLU A 73 -16.36 -20.72 -9.44
N THR A 74 -16.28 -19.79 -8.48
CA THR A 74 -17.44 -19.17 -7.82
C THR A 74 -17.81 -17.83 -8.43
N LEU A 75 -16.80 -16.97 -8.70
CA LEU A 75 -16.98 -15.60 -9.21
C LEU A 75 -16.39 -15.51 -10.63
N ALA A 76 -17.24 -15.58 -11.65
CA ALA A 76 -16.85 -15.63 -13.06
C ALA A 76 -16.04 -14.41 -13.52
N ALA A 77 -16.26 -13.22 -12.93
CA ALA A 77 -15.47 -12.01 -13.16
C ALA A 77 -13.96 -12.23 -12.93
N GLY A 78 -13.60 -13.22 -12.11
CA GLY A 78 -12.22 -13.63 -11.84
C GLY A 78 -11.43 -14.10 -13.06
N ARG A 79 -12.10 -14.41 -14.19
CA ARG A 79 -11.44 -14.76 -15.46
C ARG A 79 -10.53 -13.64 -15.95
N LYS A 80 -10.89 -12.37 -15.71
CA LYS A 80 -10.12 -11.19 -16.14
C LYS A 80 -8.75 -11.09 -15.45
N PRO A 81 -8.66 -11.03 -14.11
CA PRO A 81 -7.36 -11.02 -13.43
C PRO A 81 -6.57 -12.33 -13.64
N LEU A 82 -7.25 -13.48 -13.77
CA LEU A 82 -6.61 -14.76 -14.06
C LEU A 82 -5.94 -14.74 -15.43
N ALA A 83 -6.62 -14.22 -16.48
CA ALA A 83 -6.08 -14.10 -17.83
C ALA A 83 -4.89 -13.12 -17.87
N MET A 84 -4.99 -11.98 -17.20
CA MET A 84 -3.89 -11.02 -17.07
C MET A 84 -2.68 -11.66 -16.37
N TYR A 85 -2.89 -12.39 -15.27
CA TYR A 85 -1.81 -13.08 -14.56
C TYR A 85 -1.18 -14.18 -15.42
N ALA A 86 -1.98 -14.98 -16.11
CA ALA A 86 -1.50 -16.02 -17.01
C ALA A 86 -0.66 -15.45 -18.17
N SER A 87 -1.09 -14.33 -18.78
CA SER A 87 -0.31 -13.62 -19.80
C SER A 87 1.05 -13.15 -19.25
N CYS A 88 1.06 -12.57 -18.04
CA CYS A 88 2.29 -12.14 -17.38
C CYS A 88 3.25 -13.29 -17.05
N MET A 89 2.73 -14.45 -16.66
CA MET A 89 3.51 -15.66 -16.31
C MET A 89 3.83 -16.55 -17.49
N GLY A 90 3.25 -16.29 -18.68
CA GLY A 90 3.43 -17.06 -19.90
C GLY A 90 4.85 -17.03 -20.45
N ASP A 91 5.09 -17.80 -21.50
CA ASP A 91 6.33 -17.73 -22.28
C ASP A 91 6.43 -16.41 -23.07
N GLU A 92 7.49 -16.26 -23.86
CA GLU A 92 7.71 -15.05 -24.64
C GLU A 92 6.56 -14.76 -25.61
N SER A 93 5.94 -15.79 -26.20
CA SER A 93 4.82 -15.64 -27.13
C SER A 93 3.54 -15.14 -26.44
N ALA A 94 3.29 -15.58 -25.23
CA ALA A 94 2.13 -15.16 -24.44
C ALA A 94 2.35 -13.80 -23.76
N TYR A 95 3.58 -13.50 -23.39
CA TYR A 95 3.94 -12.21 -22.81
C TYR A 95 3.85 -11.08 -23.83
N GLY A 96 4.39 -11.32 -25.02
CA GLY A 96 4.48 -10.36 -26.12
C GLY A 96 5.60 -9.33 -25.93
N SER A 97 5.76 -8.46 -26.94
CA SER A 97 6.62 -7.28 -26.89
C SER A 97 5.88 -6.10 -27.50
N ASP A 98 5.49 -5.12 -26.67
CA ASP A 98 4.64 -3.99 -27.03
C ASP A 98 5.26 -2.63 -26.68
N VAL A 99 6.54 -2.48 -27.00
CA VAL A 99 7.32 -1.26 -26.75
C VAL A 99 6.64 0.00 -27.32
N ASN A 100 6.07 -0.08 -28.51
CA ASN A 100 5.42 1.07 -29.14
C ASN A 100 4.12 1.46 -28.43
N LEU A 101 3.34 0.47 -28.00
CA LEU A 101 2.12 0.71 -27.20
C LEU A 101 2.50 1.37 -25.87
N PHE A 102 3.52 0.85 -25.18
CA PHE A 102 4.04 1.43 -23.95
C PHE A 102 4.48 2.89 -24.14
N ARG A 103 5.28 3.18 -25.18
CA ARG A 103 5.72 4.55 -25.48
C ARG A 103 4.56 5.48 -25.77
N THR A 104 3.52 5.02 -26.46
CA THR A 104 2.31 5.80 -26.71
C THR A 104 1.55 6.09 -25.43
N PHE A 105 1.42 5.07 -24.57
CA PHE A 105 0.75 5.19 -23.26
C PHE A 105 1.44 6.22 -22.36
N ILE A 106 2.75 6.15 -22.18
CA ILE A 106 3.48 7.07 -21.30
C ILE A 106 3.42 8.52 -21.80
N ARG A 107 3.42 8.74 -23.14
CA ARG A 107 3.23 10.08 -23.73
C ARG A 107 1.87 10.67 -23.38
N GLY A 108 0.82 9.86 -23.34
CA GLY A 108 -0.51 10.27 -22.89
C GLY A 108 -0.54 10.79 -21.45
N GLY A 109 0.36 10.33 -20.58
CA GLY A 109 0.57 10.80 -19.21
C GLY A 109 1.54 11.97 -19.05
N GLY A 110 2.12 12.47 -20.16
CA GLY A 110 3.12 13.55 -20.13
C GLY A 110 4.56 13.08 -19.89
N LEU A 111 4.81 11.77 -19.97
CA LEU A 111 6.14 11.17 -19.90
C LEU A 111 6.69 10.90 -21.32
N SER A 112 8.01 10.82 -21.45
CA SER A 112 8.68 10.44 -22.69
C SER A 112 10.03 9.82 -22.40
N TRP A 113 10.38 8.77 -23.15
CA TRP A 113 11.66 8.09 -23.04
C TRP A 113 12.00 7.34 -24.36
N PRO A 114 13.27 7.40 -24.84
CA PRO A 114 14.42 8.13 -24.29
C PRO A 114 14.43 9.62 -24.63
N GLU A 115 13.49 10.11 -25.42
CA GLU A 115 13.36 11.54 -25.71
C GLU A 115 12.98 12.30 -24.43
N ARG A 116 13.61 13.44 -24.18
CA ARG A 116 13.28 14.29 -23.03
C ARG A 116 11.87 14.90 -23.20
N PRO A 117 10.98 14.79 -22.20
CA PRO A 117 9.75 15.57 -22.17
C PRO A 117 10.07 17.05 -22.19
N ARG A 118 9.22 17.86 -22.81
CA ARG A 118 9.38 19.33 -22.87
C ARG A 118 8.08 20.03 -22.52
N ASN A 119 8.19 21.18 -21.86
CA ASN A 119 7.06 22.06 -21.55
C ASN A 119 5.92 21.40 -20.76
N GLY A 120 6.20 20.43 -19.93
CA GLY A 120 5.21 19.77 -19.07
C GLY A 120 5.21 20.31 -17.64
N SER A 121 4.09 20.15 -16.92
CA SER A 121 4.03 20.42 -15.48
C SER A 121 4.39 19.16 -14.71
N VAL A 122 5.47 19.21 -13.95
CA VAL A 122 5.95 18.11 -13.06
C VAL A 122 4.83 17.66 -12.13
N LEU A 123 4.17 18.60 -11.47
CA LEU A 123 3.13 18.30 -10.50
C LEU A 123 1.93 17.60 -11.14
N ARG A 124 1.51 18.05 -12.33
CA ARG A 124 0.42 17.41 -13.08
C ARG A 124 0.75 15.98 -13.48
N VAL A 125 2.00 15.71 -13.90
CA VAL A 125 2.47 14.36 -14.21
C VAL A 125 2.46 13.49 -12.96
N LEU A 126 3.04 13.96 -11.85
CA LEU A 126 3.05 13.23 -10.59
C LEU A 126 1.64 12.92 -10.08
N MET A 127 0.69 13.86 -10.21
CA MET A 127 -0.72 13.65 -9.87
C MET A 127 -1.38 12.58 -10.76
N THR A 128 -1.10 12.60 -12.08
CA THR A 128 -1.58 11.57 -13.00
C THR A 128 -1.04 10.19 -12.60
N LEU A 129 0.25 10.10 -12.31
CA LEU A 129 0.88 8.85 -11.87
C LEU A 129 0.30 8.36 -10.55
N ALA A 130 0.25 9.22 -9.54
CA ALA A 130 -0.18 8.83 -8.20
C ALA A 130 -1.65 8.43 -8.14
N PHE A 131 -2.53 9.16 -8.84
CA PHE A 131 -3.97 8.98 -8.74
C PHE A 131 -4.55 8.13 -9.88
N LYS A 132 -4.29 8.49 -11.15
CA LYS A 132 -4.91 7.79 -12.28
C LYS A 132 -4.25 6.46 -12.63
N TRP A 133 -2.93 6.37 -12.45
CA TRP A 133 -2.17 5.19 -12.86
C TRP A 133 -1.72 4.30 -11.70
N HIS A 134 -2.03 4.67 -10.45
CA HIS A 134 -1.57 3.96 -9.24
C HIS A 134 -0.07 3.68 -9.24
N ALA A 135 0.69 4.63 -9.74
CA ALA A 135 2.15 4.61 -9.78
C ALA A 135 2.73 5.73 -8.89
N PRO A 136 2.59 5.64 -7.55
CA PRO A 136 2.99 6.69 -6.61
C PRO A 136 4.51 6.75 -6.48
N LEU A 137 5.19 7.37 -7.47
CA LEU A 137 6.66 7.45 -7.50
C LEU A 137 7.20 8.22 -6.29
N TRP A 138 6.80 9.48 -6.13
CA TRP A 138 7.30 10.35 -5.05
C TRP A 138 6.28 10.54 -3.94
N PHE A 139 5.00 10.63 -4.24
CA PHE A 139 3.93 10.67 -3.26
C PHE A 139 2.72 9.87 -3.74
N HIS A 140 1.92 9.41 -2.80
CA HIS A 140 0.60 8.84 -3.11
C HIS A 140 -0.50 9.83 -2.77
N LEU A 141 -1.64 9.67 -3.43
CA LEU A 141 -2.83 10.47 -3.21
C LEU A 141 -4.06 9.56 -3.14
N THR A 142 -4.88 9.77 -2.11
CA THR A 142 -6.22 9.19 -2.01
C THR A 142 -7.23 10.32 -1.85
N ALA A 143 -8.35 10.27 -2.58
CA ALA A 143 -9.44 11.23 -2.47
C ALA A 143 -10.63 10.55 -1.79
N LEU A 144 -11.21 11.21 -0.79
CA LEU A 144 -12.38 10.75 -0.06
C LEU A 144 -13.45 11.84 -0.06
N ARG A 145 -14.70 11.41 -0.22
CA ARG A 145 -15.86 12.28 -0.02
C ARG A 145 -16.80 11.64 0.98
N ARG A 146 -17.07 12.36 2.07
CA ARG A 146 -17.99 11.89 3.09
C ARG A 146 -19.27 12.72 3.04
N LYS A 147 -20.42 12.07 3.31
CA LYS A 147 -21.72 12.74 3.40
C LYS A 147 -21.78 13.78 4.55
N SER A 148 -20.94 13.59 5.59
CA SER A 148 -20.87 14.44 6.80
C SER A 148 -19.96 15.66 6.65
N VAL A 149 -19.21 15.78 5.55
CA VAL A 149 -18.23 16.85 5.35
C VAL A 149 -18.39 17.42 3.96
N ASP A 150 -18.55 18.74 3.86
CA ASP A 150 -18.60 19.42 2.58
C ASP A 150 -17.23 19.35 1.89
N GLY A 151 -17.24 19.06 0.59
CA GLY A 151 -16.05 19.03 -0.23
C GLY A 151 -15.27 17.70 -0.21
N TRP A 152 -14.09 17.75 -0.82
CA TRP A 152 -13.14 16.64 -0.87
C TRP A 152 -12.20 16.65 0.33
N ARG A 153 -11.81 15.46 0.75
CA ARG A 153 -10.65 15.24 1.61
C ARG A 153 -9.64 14.40 0.90
N PHE A 154 -8.44 14.90 0.83
CA PHE A 154 -7.31 14.21 0.25
C PHE A 154 -6.39 13.72 1.35
N PHE A 155 -5.87 12.51 1.19
CA PHE A 155 -4.77 12.01 1.98
C PHE A 155 -3.54 11.89 1.08
N MET A 156 -2.44 12.51 1.49
CA MET A 156 -1.16 12.48 0.79
C MET A 156 -0.04 12.01 1.70
N GLY A 157 0.82 11.17 1.18
CA GLY A 157 1.97 10.66 1.92
C GLY A 157 3.12 10.27 1.00
N PRO A 158 4.25 9.82 1.56
CA PRO A 158 5.38 9.33 0.78
C PRO A 158 4.98 8.25 -0.21
N GLY A 159 5.52 8.29 -1.41
CA GLY A 159 5.26 7.30 -2.44
C GLY A 159 5.75 5.91 -2.04
N ALA A 160 4.89 4.91 -2.13
CA ALA A 160 5.24 3.53 -1.77
C ALA A 160 6.37 2.93 -2.64
N LEU A 161 6.68 3.55 -3.77
CA LEU A 161 7.74 3.10 -4.68
C LEU A 161 9.12 3.67 -4.34
N ILE A 162 9.23 4.69 -3.48
CA ILE A 162 10.52 5.30 -3.09
C ILE A 162 11.52 4.25 -2.54
N PRO A 163 11.16 3.40 -1.58
CA PRO A 163 12.09 2.38 -1.08
C PRO A 163 12.53 1.38 -2.16
N MET A 164 11.64 1.05 -3.09
CA MET A 164 11.94 0.14 -4.20
C MET A 164 12.90 0.79 -5.20
N MET A 165 12.68 2.06 -5.55
CA MET A 165 13.57 2.82 -6.44
C MET A 165 14.95 3.02 -5.81
N TRP A 166 15.00 3.39 -4.54
CA TRP A 166 16.25 3.54 -3.79
C TRP A 166 17.07 2.24 -3.75
N ARG A 167 16.41 1.13 -3.45
CA ARG A 167 17.06 -0.19 -3.48
C ARG A 167 17.55 -0.57 -4.88
N GLN A 168 16.74 -0.33 -5.92
CA GLN A 168 17.13 -0.60 -7.30
C GLN A 168 18.34 0.24 -7.69
N HIS A 169 18.33 1.54 -7.40
CA HIS A 169 19.47 2.43 -7.64
C HIS A 169 20.73 1.90 -6.96
N GLY A 170 20.66 1.48 -5.69
CA GLY A 170 21.79 0.88 -4.98
C GLY A 170 22.33 -0.40 -5.62
N LEU A 171 21.44 -1.25 -6.15
CA LEU A 171 21.84 -2.50 -6.82
C LEU A 171 22.55 -2.26 -8.14
N ILE A 172 22.07 -1.31 -8.95
CA ILE A 172 22.68 -1.03 -10.28
C ILE A 172 23.83 -0.03 -10.21
N ASN A 173 23.99 0.73 -9.13
CA ASN A 173 25.04 1.74 -8.97
C ASN A 173 26.38 1.15 -8.51
N THR A 174 26.76 -0.02 -9.01
CA THR A 174 28.02 -0.70 -8.68
C THR A 174 28.86 -0.90 -9.95
N GLY A 175 30.07 -0.36 -9.98
CA GLY A 175 30.94 -0.43 -11.16
C GLY A 175 30.28 0.14 -12.41
N HIS A 176 30.30 -0.62 -13.51
CA HIS A 176 29.66 -0.27 -14.79
C HIS A 176 28.20 -0.76 -14.92
N SER A 177 27.59 -1.27 -13.84
CA SER A 177 26.26 -1.89 -13.93
C SER A 177 25.17 -0.88 -14.30
N TYR A 178 25.27 0.39 -13.87
CA TYR A 178 24.30 1.42 -14.23
C TYR A 178 24.31 1.71 -15.74
N GLU A 179 25.49 1.77 -16.36
CA GLU A 179 25.66 1.98 -17.79
C GLU A 179 25.05 0.83 -18.59
N ILE A 180 25.34 -0.42 -18.22
CA ILE A 180 24.81 -1.62 -18.86
C ILE A 180 23.28 -1.65 -18.75
N TYR A 181 22.75 -1.33 -17.58
CA TYR A 181 21.31 -1.26 -17.31
C TYR A 181 20.64 -0.19 -18.17
N TRP A 182 21.20 1.02 -18.18
CA TRP A 182 20.75 2.15 -18.99
C TRP A 182 20.74 1.83 -20.49
N ASP A 183 21.84 1.29 -21.01
CA ASP A 183 21.99 0.93 -22.43
C ASP A 183 21.01 -0.17 -22.86
N SER A 184 20.70 -1.11 -21.96
CA SER A 184 19.73 -2.16 -22.23
C SER A 184 18.31 -1.57 -22.39
N PHE A 185 17.91 -0.65 -21.55
CA PHE A 185 16.62 0.04 -21.67
C PHE A 185 16.57 0.93 -22.92
N ASN A 186 17.64 1.67 -23.23
CA ASN A 186 17.69 2.51 -24.43
C ASN A 186 17.68 1.72 -25.72
N ARG A 187 18.32 0.55 -25.75
CA ARG A 187 18.33 -0.33 -26.93
C ARG A 187 16.91 -0.82 -27.25
N VAL A 188 16.13 -1.22 -26.25
CA VAL A 188 14.79 -1.74 -26.45
C VAL A 188 13.79 -0.60 -26.72
N LEU A 189 13.88 0.51 -25.98
CA LEU A 189 12.89 1.59 -26.04
C LEU A 189 13.23 2.70 -27.04
N GLY A 190 14.47 2.78 -27.50
CA GLY A 190 14.97 3.92 -28.27
C GLY A 190 15.55 3.58 -29.62
N SER A 191 16.35 4.50 -30.14
CA SER A 191 17.06 4.41 -31.44
C SER A 191 18.42 3.71 -31.37
N GLY A 192 18.75 3.12 -30.23
CA GLY A 192 20.04 2.45 -30.01
C GLY A 192 21.22 3.38 -29.70
N HIS A 193 21.01 4.70 -29.67
CA HIS A 193 22.06 5.66 -29.27
C HIS A 193 21.89 5.99 -27.78
N SER A 194 22.95 5.74 -27.01
CA SER A 194 23.03 6.12 -25.59
C SER A 194 23.61 7.53 -25.47
N ASP A 195 22.88 8.43 -24.84
CA ASP A 195 23.38 9.76 -24.45
C ASP A 195 24.08 9.64 -23.08
N ALA A 196 25.40 9.54 -23.07
CA ALA A 196 26.19 9.41 -21.86
C ALA A 196 26.07 10.63 -20.93
N THR A 197 25.80 11.83 -21.49
CA THR A 197 25.60 13.05 -20.71
C THR A 197 24.26 12.97 -19.95
N LEU A 198 23.19 12.58 -20.64
CA LEU A 198 21.87 12.36 -20.04
C LEU A 198 21.93 11.26 -19.00
N MET A 199 22.63 10.17 -19.28
CA MET A 199 22.80 9.07 -18.32
C MET A 199 23.47 9.56 -17.02
N GLY A 200 24.57 10.29 -17.13
CA GLY A 200 25.30 10.84 -15.98
C GLY A 200 24.43 11.82 -15.17
N GLU A 201 23.68 12.69 -15.87
CA GLU A 201 22.72 13.60 -15.24
C GLU A 201 21.63 12.83 -14.46
N MET A 202 20.99 11.86 -15.09
CA MET A 202 19.92 11.07 -14.46
C MET A 202 20.44 10.27 -13.26
N LYS A 203 21.60 9.64 -13.35
CA LYS A 203 22.23 8.89 -12.26
C LYS A 203 22.46 9.77 -11.02
N LEU A 204 22.97 11.00 -11.20
CA LEU A 204 23.24 11.93 -10.11
C LEU A 204 21.93 12.48 -9.50
N MET A 205 20.97 12.84 -10.33
CA MET A 205 19.68 13.34 -9.88
C MET A 205 18.86 12.28 -9.14
N GLU A 206 18.87 11.05 -9.65
CA GLU A 206 18.20 9.91 -9.03
C GLU A 206 18.76 9.66 -7.62
N ALA A 207 20.10 9.65 -7.47
CA ALA A 207 20.75 9.50 -6.18
C ALA A 207 20.37 10.66 -5.23
N ASP A 208 20.49 11.93 -5.67
CA ASP A 208 20.23 13.10 -4.83
C ASP A 208 18.78 13.16 -4.33
N ILE A 209 17.81 12.89 -5.20
CA ILE A 209 16.39 12.97 -4.82
C ILE A 209 15.98 11.76 -3.98
N LEU A 210 16.33 10.54 -4.39
CA LEU A 210 15.91 9.33 -3.67
C LEU A 210 16.54 9.23 -2.29
N GLU A 211 17.81 9.61 -2.12
CA GLU A 211 18.48 9.64 -0.82
C GLU A 211 17.73 10.54 0.16
N LYS A 212 17.41 11.77 -0.26
CA LYS A 212 16.69 12.74 0.57
C LYS A 212 15.29 12.27 0.93
N LEU A 213 14.54 11.79 -0.05
CA LEU A 213 13.18 11.33 0.19
C LEU A 213 13.15 10.08 1.08
N PHE A 214 14.07 9.14 0.85
CA PHE A 214 14.14 7.91 1.65
C PHE A 214 14.58 8.20 3.10
N ALA A 215 15.50 9.12 3.31
CA ALA A 215 16.01 9.47 4.64
C ALA A 215 14.93 10.04 5.57
N VAL A 216 13.90 10.69 5.03
CA VAL A 216 12.83 11.31 5.83
C VAL A 216 11.59 10.42 5.98
N ILE A 217 11.54 9.26 5.34
CA ILE A 217 10.43 8.31 5.50
C ILE A 217 10.61 7.56 6.82
N ASN A 218 10.12 8.15 7.91
CA ASN A 218 10.15 7.52 9.24
C ASN A 218 8.83 7.78 9.98
N PRO A 219 7.95 6.76 10.08
CA PRO A 219 6.66 6.91 10.75
C PRO A 219 6.75 7.38 12.21
N SER A 220 7.85 7.09 12.91
CA SER A 220 8.02 7.42 14.33
C SER A 220 8.20 8.92 14.59
N VAL A 221 8.59 9.69 13.57
CA VAL A 221 8.81 11.16 13.68
C VAL A 221 7.91 11.94 12.74
N ALA A 222 7.01 11.27 12.03
CA ALA A 222 6.08 11.89 11.10
C ALA A 222 5.19 12.92 11.79
N ARG A 223 4.98 14.07 11.14
CA ARG A 223 4.14 15.17 11.63
C ARG A 223 2.98 15.39 10.64
N PRO A 224 1.84 14.75 10.87
CA PRO A 224 0.67 14.96 10.02
C PRO A 224 0.10 16.37 10.23
N VAL A 225 -0.37 16.94 9.12
CA VAL A 225 -1.04 18.25 9.11
C VAL A 225 -2.24 18.22 8.17
N LEU A 226 -3.37 18.75 8.65
CA LEU A 226 -4.57 18.96 7.86
C LEU A 226 -4.64 20.45 7.47
N LEU A 227 -4.74 20.72 6.17
CA LEU A 227 -4.76 22.09 5.64
C LEU A 227 -5.63 22.18 4.40
N PRO A 228 -6.16 23.37 4.06
CA PRO A 228 -6.82 23.58 2.77
C PRO A 228 -5.79 23.57 1.62
N ILE A 229 -6.23 23.19 0.42
CA ILE A 229 -5.37 23.21 -0.79
C ILE A 229 -4.74 24.60 -0.99
N ALA A 230 -5.45 25.67 -0.63
CA ALA A 230 -4.97 27.05 -0.68
C ALA A 230 -3.65 27.27 0.11
N GLU A 231 -3.29 26.41 1.03
CA GLU A 231 -2.09 26.52 1.85
C GLU A 231 -0.96 25.54 1.49
N MET A 232 -1.18 24.67 0.50
CA MET A 232 -0.21 23.65 0.08
C MET A 232 1.17 24.23 -0.28
N GLY A 233 1.20 25.41 -0.87
CA GLY A 233 2.46 26.11 -1.21
C GLY A 233 3.36 26.41 -0.02
N ASN A 234 2.82 26.49 1.20
CA ASN A 234 3.60 26.70 2.42
C ASN A 234 4.47 25.49 2.80
N TYR A 235 4.08 24.30 2.32
CA TYR A 235 4.74 23.03 2.61
C TYR A 235 5.58 22.52 1.45
N THR A 236 5.42 23.11 0.26
CA THR A 236 6.15 22.72 -0.95
C THR A 236 6.67 23.96 -1.68
N PRO A 237 7.79 24.55 -1.24
CA PRO A 237 8.24 25.86 -1.73
C PRO A 237 8.40 25.98 -3.25
N SER A 238 8.59 24.86 -3.95
CA SER A 238 8.75 24.83 -5.42
C SER A 238 7.44 24.87 -6.20
N TRP A 239 6.30 24.66 -5.54
CA TRP A 239 4.99 24.64 -6.17
C TRP A 239 4.01 25.50 -5.38
N SER A 240 3.42 26.48 -6.05
CA SER A 240 2.40 27.35 -5.46
C SER A 240 1.09 26.57 -5.17
N SER A 241 0.29 27.11 -4.26
CA SER A 241 -1.05 26.55 -3.99
C SER A 241 -1.94 26.50 -5.24
N ASP A 242 -1.81 27.47 -6.15
CA ASP A 242 -2.52 27.49 -7.42
C ASP A 242 -2.09 26.37 -8.37
N GLU A 243 -0.81 26.01 -8.37
CA GLU A 243 -0.31 24.86 -9.15
C GLU A 243 -0.85 23.56 -8.58
N TRP A 244 -0.89 23.40 -7.26
CA TRP A 244 -1.53 22.27 -6.59
C TRP A 244 -3.01 22.16 -6.97
N LEU A 245 -3.77 23.25 -6.88
CA LEU A 245 -5.18 23.27 -7.23
C LEU A 245 -5.41 22.88 -8.70
N ARG A 246 -4.61 23.44 -9.62
CA ARG A 246 -4.69 23.08 -11.05
C ARG A 246 -4.34 21.61 -11.29
N ALA A 247 -3.33 21.08 -10.61
CA ALA A 247 -2.94 19.68 -10.74
C ALA A 247 -4.00 18.72 -10.17
N MET A 248 -4.62 19.07 -9.03
CA MET A 248 -5.73 18.30 -8.44
C MET A 248 -6.98 18.32 -9.31
N ARG A 249 -7.34 19.46 -9.90
CA ARG A 249 -8.46 19.57 -10.85
C ARG A 249 -8.23 18.73 -12.11
N HIS A 250 -6.98 18.64 -12.57
CA HIS A 250 -6.63 17.80 -13.73
C HIS A 250 -6.94 16.31 -13.53
N VAL A 251 -7.02 15.84 -12.29
CA VAL A 251 -7.42 14.47 -11.97
C VAL A 251 -8.85 14.16 -12.44
N GLY A 252 -9.73 15.17 -12.49
CA GLY A 252 -11.08 15.04 -13.07
C GLY A 252 -12.13 14.51 -12.09
N LEU A 253 -11.97 14.79 -10.80
CA LEU A 253 -12.98 14.44 -9.79
C LEU A 253 -14.26 15.27 -9.94
N THR A 254 -15.40 14.66 -9.62
CA THR A 254 -16.72 15.29 -9.63
C THR A 254 -17.36 15.19 -8.25
N PRO A 255 -17.79 16.31 -7.61
CA PRO A 255 -17.68 17.70 -8.08
C PRO A 255 -16.24 18.19 -8.20
N GLU A 256 -16.04 19.32 -8.89
CA GLU A 256 -14.73 19.91 -9.09
C GLU A 256 -14.04 20.25 -7.76
N VAL A 257 -12.73 20.04 -7.70
CA VAL A 257 -11.90 20.33 -6.53
C VAL A 257 -11.81 21.82 -6.28
N MET A 258 -12.05 22.23 -5.04
CA MET A 258 -12.03 23.62 -4.58
C MET A 258 -10.77 23.92 -3.77
N SER A 259 -10.36 25.18 -3.74
CA SER A 259 -9.21 25.62 -2.92
C SER A 259 -9.41 25.43 -1.41
N SER A 260 -10.66 25.38 -0.96
CA SER A 260 -11.07 25.12 0.43
C SER A 260 -11.07 23.64 0.80
N ASP A 261 -11.00 22.73 -0.19
CA ASP A 261 -10.94 21.30 0.08
C ASP A 261 -9.69 20.94 0.91
N GLN A 262 -9.84 19.95 1.80
CA GLN A 262 -8.84 19.66 2.80
C GLN A 262 -7.86 18.58 2.33
N VAL A 263 -6.58 18.79 2.62
CA VAL A 263 -5.51 17.80 2.42
C VAL A 263 -4.91 17.43 3.77
N LEU A 264 -4.92 16.14 4.08
CA LEU A 264 -4.11 15.59 5.16
C LEU A 264 -2.76 15.15 4.58
N LEU A 265 -1.71 15.90 4.87
CA LEU A 265 -0.34 15.44 4.66
C LEU A 265 0.04 14.50 5.80
N SER A 266 0.44 13.29 5.49
CA SER A 266 0.85 12.33 6.53
C SER A 266 2.13 12.72 7.25
N ASP A 267 2.95 13.55 6.62
CA ASP A 267 4.19 14.10 7.18
C ASP A 267 4.59 15.41 6.49
N GLU A 268 4.50 16.53 7.21
CA GLU A 268 4.91 17.83 6.67
C GLU A 268 6.39 17.89 6.31
N GLY A 269 7.25 17.22 7.10
CA GLY A 269 8.68 17.17 6.88
C GLY A 269 9.05 16.52 5.54
N PHE A 270 8.33 15.46 5.17
CA PHE A 270 8.48 14.82 3.87
C PHE A 270 8.16 15.78 2.72
N PHE A 271 7.04 16.49 2.78
CA PHE A 271 6.63 17.41 1.70
C PHE A 271 7.53 18.62 1.58
N ARG A 272 8.04 19.16 2.71
CA ARG A 272 9.06 20.21 2.71
C ARG A 272 10.36 19.73 2.05
N THR A 273 10.81 18.52 2.41
CA THR A 273 12.00 17.90 1.80
C THR A 273 11.81 17.65 0.31
N LEU A 274 10.65 17.16 -0.12
CA LEU A 274 10.30 17.01 -1.54
C LEU A 274 10.40 18.37 -2.26
N GLY A 275 9.76 19.42 -1.75
CA GLY A 275 9.82 20.75 -2.35
C GLY A 275 11.25 21.28 -2.47
N MET A 276 12.07 21.13 -1.40
CA MET A 276 13.48 21.53 -1.44
C MET A 276 14.33 20.67 -2.40
N ALA A 277 14.06 19.39 -2.51
CA ALA A 277 14.80 18.50 -3.40
C ALA A 277 14.57 18.87 -4.88
N VAL A 278 13.31 19.12 -5.25
CA VAL A 278 12.95 19.46 -6.64
C VAL A 278 13.37 20.88 -7.04
N SER A 279 13.48 21.83 -6.09
CA SER A 279 13.85 23.22 -6.37
C SER A 279 15.24 23.41 -7.00
N LYS A 280 16.08 22.38 -6.95
CA LYS A 280 17.43 22.39 -7.53
C LYS A 280 17.46 22.19 -9.03
N TYR A 281 16.37 21.72 -9.62
CA TYR A 281 16.31 21.22 -10.98
C TYR A 281 15.22 21.94 -11.76
N THR A 282 15.40 22.01 -13.07
CA THR A 282 14.37 22.51 -13.98
C THR A 282 13.25 21.49 -14.18
N ASP A 283 12.07 21.95 -14.58
CA ASP A 283 10.92 21.07 -14.88
C ASP A 283 11.26 20.01 -15.94
N ASP A 284 12.01 20.38 -16.98
CA ASP A 284 12.42 19.43 -18.02
C ASP A 284 13.36 18.34 -17.47
N GLN A 285 14.27 18.69 -16.55
CA GLN A 285 15.13 17.71 -15.87
C GLN A 285 14.32 16.78 -14.97
N LEU A 286 13.41 17.34 -14.18
CA LEU A 286 12.54 16.57 -13.29
C LEU A 286 11.61 15.63 -14.09
N LEU A 287 11.04 16.09 -15.20
CA LEU A 287 10.21 15.26 -16.08
C LEU A 287 11.02 14.14 -16.73
N ALA A 288 12.29 14.39 -17.11
CA ALA A 288 13.17 13.34 -17.61
C ALA A 288 13.46 12.30 -16.52
N LEU A 289 13.74 12.72 -15.29
CA LEU A 289 13.96 11.81 -14.14
C LEU A 289 12.70 11.00 -13.79
N ILE A 290 11.53 11.64 -13.78
CA ILE A 290 10.26 10.94 -13.54
C ILE A 290 9.99 9.92 -14.64
N SER A 291 10.26 10.28 -15.92
CA SER A 291 10.14 9.38 -17.05
C SER A 291 11.07 8.17 -16.91
N TRP A 292 12.34 8.40 -16.55
CA TRP A 292 13.30 7.34 -16.31
C TRP A 292 12.88 6.44 -15.14
N SER A 293 12.47 7.01 -14.03
CA SER A 293 11.99 6.26 -12.86
C SER A 293 10.76 5.40 -13.22
N PHE A 294 9.82 5.96 -13.99
CA PHE A 294 8.64 5.23 -14.45
C PHE A 294 9.01 4.08 -15.40
N VAL A 295 9.88 4.35 -16.36
CA VAL A 295 10.37 3.38 -17.34
C VAL A 295 11.05 2.20 -16.65
N GLN A 296 11.94 2.43 -15.69
CA GLN A 296 12.59 1.35 -14.93
C GLN A 296 11.57 0.42 -14.25
N LEU A 297 10.46 0.95 -13.76
CA LEU A 297 9.46 0.19 -13.00
C LEU A 297 8.41 -0.50 -13.86
N TYR A 298 8.04 0.10 -15.01
CA TYR A 298 6.87 -0.28 -15.76
C TYR A 298 7.15 -0.74 -17.19
N ALA A 299 8.26 -0.33 -17.85
CA ALA A 299 8.62 -0.84 -19.17
C ALA A 299 8.88 -2.37 -19.18
N PRO A 300 9.31 -3.01 -18.08
CA PRO A 300 9.33 -4.46 -17.99
C PRO A 300 7.99 -5.15 -18.28
N ALA A 301 6.87 -4.45 -18.14
CA ALA A 301 5.56 -4.99 -18.53
C ALA A 301 5.37 -5.09 -20.06
N ALA A 302 6.14 -4.32 -20.82
CA ALA A 302 6.04 -4.27 -22.28
C ALA A 302 7.04 -5.17 -23.00
N ASP A 303 8.07 -5.67 -22.29
CA ASP A 303 9.12 -6.46 -22.93
C ASP A 303 9.84 -7.35 -21.91
N LEU A 304 10.02 -8.62 -22.26
CA LEU A 304 10.61 -9.63 -21.37
C LEU A 304 12.12 -9.44 -21.17
N ASP A 305 12.83 -8.90 -22.16
CA ASP A 305 14.27 -8.59 -22.03
C ASP A 305 14.48 -7.43 -21.04
N LEU A 306 13.58 -6.46 -21.03
CA LEU A 306 13.59 -5.40 -20.01
C LEU A 306 13.31 -5.96 -18.62
N MET A 307 12.44 -6.95 -18.51
CA MET A 307 12.19 -7.63 -17.23
C MET A 307 13.43 -8.42 -16.79
N ASN A 308 14.08 -9.16 -17.69
CA ASN A 308 15.35 -9.84 -17.41
C ASN A 308 16.43 -8.86 -16.93
N THR A 309 16.58 -7.74 -17.63
CA THR A 309 17.54 -6.69 -17.28
C THR A 309 17.27 -6.14 -15.88
N ARG A 310 15.99 -5.83 -15.58
CA ARG A 310 15.59 -5.28 -14.29
C ARG A 310 15.91 -6.21 -13.10
N TYR A 311 15.73 -7.49 -13.27
CA TYR A 311 15.91 -8.47 -12.19
C TYR A 311 17.26 -9.17 -12.18
N GLY A 312 18.16 -8.82 -13.10
CA GLY A 312 19.52 -9.35 -13.12
C GLY A 312 19.67 -10.71 -13.81
N GLY A 313 18.78 -11.00 -14.76
CA GLY A 313 18.85 -12.17 -15.62
C GLY A 313 17.79 -13.24 -15.34
N THR A 314 17.78 -14.27 -16.19
CA THR A 314 16.71 -15.27 -16.27
C THR A 314 16.48 -16.06 -14.97
N GLU A 315 17.56 -16.41 -14.24
CA GLU A 315 17.41 -17.17 -12.99
C GLU A 315 16.78 -16.32 -11.88
N ALA A 316 17.19 -15.07 -11.76
CA ALA A 316 16.57 -14.15 -10.82
C ALA A 316 15.11 -13.85 -11.21
N LEU A 317 14.85 -13.72 -12.53
CA LEU A 317 13.51 -13.47 -13.03
C LEU A 317 12.53 -14.59 -12.65
N LYS A 318 12.91 -15.88 -12.69
CA LYS A 318 12.04 -16.98 -12.26
C LYS A 318 11.50 -16.79 -10.85
N ILE A 319 12.30 -16.15 -9.98
CA ILE A 319 11.95 -15.90 -8.59
C ILE A 319 11.08 -14.64 -8.44
N PHE A 320 11.41 -13.57 -9.16
CA PHE A 320 10.76 -12.27 -9.00
C PHE A 320 9.50 -12.09 -9.85
N ARG A 321 9.34 -12.85 -10.93
CA ARG A 321 8.23 -12.71 -11.87
C ARG A 321 6.85 -12.92 -11.24
N PRO A 322 6.61 -13.93 -10.38
CA PRO A 322 5.33 -14.05 -9.69
C PRO A 322 4.96 -12.82 -8.88
N TYR A 323 5.95 -12.22 -8.18
CA TYR A 323 5.78 -10.97 -7.44
C TYR A 323 5.46 -9.79 -8.35
N PHE A 324 6.18 -9.68 -9.48
CA PHE A 324 5.93 -8.63 -10.48
C PHE A 324 4.50 -8.76 -11.04
N CYS A 325 4.12 -9.93 -11.52
CA CYS A 325 2.82 -10.18 -12.14
C CYS A 325 1.66 -9.94 -11.15
N GLU A 326 1.80 -10.43 -9.93
CA GLU A 326 0.80 -10.26 -8.88
C GLU A 326 0.57 -8.78 -8.56
N ARG A 327 1.64 -7.98 -8.37
CA ARG A 327 1.54 -6.56 -8.12
C ARG A 327 0.71 -5.82 -9.19
N PHE A 328 0.94 -6.14 -10.46
CA PHE A 328 0.21 -5.51 -11.57
C PHE A 328 -1.27 -5.92 -11.58
N VAL A 329 -1.54 -7.20 -11.35
CA VAL A 329 -2.92 -7.73 -11.30
C VAL A 329 -3.67 -7.17 -10.10
N GLU A 330 -3.08 -7.19 -8.90
CA GLU A 330 -3.75 -6.69 -7.70
C GLU A 330 -3.96 -5.18 -7.76
N THR A 331 -3.02 -4.41 -8.32
CA THR A 331 -3.20 -2.96 -8.51
C THR A 331 -4.41 -2.65 -9.41
N ALA A 332 -4.67 -3.47 -10.43
CA ALA A 332 -5.80 -3.28 -11.33
C ALA A 332 -7.12 -3.83 -10.79
N TYR A 333 -7.09 -4.94 -10.03
CA TYR A 333 -8.27 -5.71 -9.64
C TYR A 333 -8.39 -5.90 -8.12
N GLN A 334 -7.94 -4.94 -7.30
CA GLN A 334 -7.78 -5.11 -5.85
C GLN A 334 -9.03 -5.71 -5.16
N LEU A 335 -10.20 -5.09 -5.33
CA LEU A 335 -11.44 -5.58 -4.73
C LEU A 335 -11.80 -7.00 -5.23
N LEU A 336 -11.63 -7.24 -6.53
CA LEU A 336 -11.92 -8.55 -7.11
C LEU A 336 -10.97 -9.63 -6.58
N VAL A 337 -9.68 -9.33 -6.43
CA VAL A 337 -8.69 -10.24 -5.81
C VAL A 337 -9.08 -10.56 -4.37
N ILE A 338 -9.53 -9.57 -3.59
CA ILE A 338 -10.04 -9.79 -2.23
C ILE A 338 -11.26 -10.71 -2.25
N ALA A 339 -12.25 -10.44 -3.11
CA ALA A 339 -13.45 -11.27 -3.24
C ALA A 339 -13.11 -12.71 -3.65
N LEU A 340 -12.22 -12.90 -4.64
CA LEU A 340 -11.75 -14.22 -5.07
C LEU A 340 -11.05 -14.97 -3.95
N HIS A 341 -10.22 -14.27 -3.15
CA HIS A 341 -9.57 -14.88 -1.99
C HIS A 341 -10.58 -15.30 -0.92
N MET A 342 -11.59 -14.46 -0.66
CA MET A 342 -12.65 -14.77 0.28
C MET A 342 -13.40 -16.06 -0.10
N VAL A 343 -13.89 -16.16 -1.33
CA VAL A 343 -14.65 -17.36 -1.77
C VAL A 343 -13.79 -18.61 -1.91
N SER A 344 -12.49 -18.45 -2.20
CA SER A 344 -11.59 -19.60 -2.37
C SER A 344 -11.07 -20.19 -1.05
N ARG A 345 -11.08 -19.40 0.05
CA ARG A 345 -10.36 -19.75 1.27
C ARG A 345 -11.21 -19.72 2.53
N PHE A 346 -12.21 -18.85 2.64
CA PHE A 346 -12.94 -18.63 3.88
C PHE A 346 -14.41 -19.02 3.78
N SER A 347 -14.90 -19.79 4.74
CA SER A 347 -16.33 -19.96 4.90
C SER A 347 -17.00 -18.70 5.45
N ALA A 348 -18.33 -18.61 5.38
CA ALA A 348 -19.09 -17.52 5.98
C ALA A 348 -18.90 -17.48 7.50
N GLU A 349 -18.83 -18.65 8.14
CA GLU A 349 -18.61 -18.81 9.58
C GLU A 349 -17.23 -18.31 10.00
N GLU A 350 -16.18 -18.61 9.21
CA GLU A 350 -14.82 -18.11 9.49
C GLU A 350 -14.75 -16.59 9.39
N ARG A 351 -15.36 -16.01 8.35
CA ARG A 351 -15.42 -14.55 8.21
C ARG A 351 -16.18 -13.90 9.36
N ALA A 352 -17.31 -14.47 9.75
CA ALA A 352 -18.09 -14.01 10.89
C ALA A 352 -17.32 -14.12 12.20
N PHE A 353 -16.56 -15.21 12.40
CA PHE A 353 -15.72 -15.41 13.60
C PHE A 353 -14.63 -14.32 13.70
N VAL A 354 -13.93 -14.01 12.62
CA VAL A 354 -12.88 -12.96 12.61
C VAL A 354 -13.50 -11.59 12.88
N SER A 355 -14.65 -11.28 12.27
CA SER A 355 -15.35 -10.00 12.50
C SER A 355 -15.86 -9.88 13.94
N ALA A 356 -16.50 -10.91 14.48
CA ALA A 356 -16.96 -10.94 15.86
C ALA A 356 -15.79 -10.83 16.87
N GLY A 357 -14.64 -11.41 16.53
CA GLY A 357 -13.42 -11.27 17.34
C GLY A 357 -12.94 -9.81 17.42
N PHE A 358 -13.00 -9.08 16.32
CA PHE A 358 -12.70 -7.64 16.31
C PHE A 358 -13.74 -6.82 17.07
N ASP A 359 -15.04 -7.11 16.91
CA ASP A 359 -16.12 -6.43 17.64
C ASP A 359 -15.99 -6.64 19.16
N ALA A 360 -15.54 -7.81 19.58
CA ALA A 360 -15.23 -8.08 20.99
C ALA A 360 -14.04 -7.24 21.49
N LEU A 361 -12.98 -7.06 20.68
CA LEU A 361 -11.87 -6.16 21.02
C LEU A 361 -12.35 -4.70 21.18
N VAL A 362 -13.17 -4.21 20.25
CA VAL A 362 -13.78 -2.87 20.33
C VAL A 362 -14.61 -2.71 21.62
N SER A 363 -15.45 -3.70 21.92
CA SER A 363 -16.31 -3.68 23.12
C SER A 363 -15.49 -3.64 24.41
N VAL A 364 -14.47 -4.50 24.53
CA VAL A 364 -13.60 -4.54 25.71
C VAL A 364 -12.78 -3.26 25.84
N ALA A 365 -12.20 -2.76 24.74
CA ALA A 365 -11.41 -1.53 24.75
C ALA A 365 -12.27 -0.31 25.13
N SER A 366 -13.49 -0.19 24.58
CA SER A 366 -14.43 0.88 24.92
C SER A 366 -14.82 0.84 26.41
N SER A 367 -15.13 -0.35 26.96
CA SER A 367 -15.42 -0.52 28.38
C SER A 367 -14.24 -0.10 29.27
N LYS A 368 -13.02 -0.53 28.92
CA LYS A 368 -11.82 -0.16 29.69
C LYS A 368 -11.52 1.33 29.66
N VAL A 369 -11.75 1.98 28.54
CA VAL A 369 -11.63 3.45 28.44
C VAL A 369 -12.67 4.15 29.29
N SER A 370 -13.92 3.67 29.29
CA SER A 370 -15.01 4.23 30.13
C SER A 370 -14.74 4.09 31.64
N GLU A 371 -13.94 3.11 32.04
CA GLU A 371 -13.54 2.89 33.45
C GLU A 371 -12.26 3.68 33.84
N ALA A 372 -11.63 4.40 32.92
CA ALA A 372 -10.35 5.07 33.14
C ALA A 372 -10.48 6.28 34.07
N GLN A 373 -10.08 6.13 35.33
CA GLN A 373 -10.19 7.17 36.36
C GLN A 373 -9.24 8.35 36.19
N TRP A 374 -8.20 8.20 35.38
CA TRP A 374 -7.20 9.23 35.09
C TRP A 374 -7.65 10.21 34.00
N LEU A 375 -8.75 9.92 33.29
CA LEU A 375 -9.37 10.82 32.33
C LEU A 375 -10.52 11.58 33.00
N ASP A 376 -10.69 12.87 32.66
CA ASP A 376 -11.94 13.58 32.97
C ASP A 376 -13.14 12.97 32.23
N GLU A 377 -14.34 13.30 32.62
CA GLU A 377 -15.56 12.71 32.09
C GLU A 377 -15.71 12.96 30.59
N GLU A 378 -15.48 14.19 30.13
CA GLU A 378 -15.59 14.57 28.71
C GLU A 378 -14.57 13.81 27.83
N SER A 379 -13.32 13.76 28.26
CA SER A 379 -12.24 13.03 27.54
C SER A 379 -12.51 11.54 27.52
N ARG A 380 -13.04 10.97 28.59
CA ARG A 380 -13.38 9.55 28.73
C ARG A 380 -14.49 9.15 27.76
N ASP A 381 -15.57 9.94 27.73
CA ASP A 381 -16.71 9.70 26.86
C ASP A 381 -16.33 9.81 25.39
N LEU A 382 -15.56 10.83 25.03
CA LEU A 382 -15.05 11.00 23.68
C LEU A 382 -14.17 9.82 23.25
N ALA A 383 -13.24 9.42 24.10
CA ALA A 383 -12.32 8.31 23.80
C ALA A 383 -13.08 6.97 23.68
N ALA A 384 -14.03 6.70 24.60
CA ALA A 384 -14.86 5.50 24.54
C ALA A 384 -15.74 5.48 23.28
N GLN A 385 -16.37 6.61 22.91
CA GLN A 385 -17.16 6.75 21.70
C GLN A 385 -16.31 6.55 20.45
N LYS A 386 -15.09 7.09 20.43
CA LYS A 386 -14.14 6.94 19.34
C LYS A 386 -13.79 5.47 19.10
N VAL A 387 -13.42 4.74 20.14
CA VAL A 387 -13.15 3.29 20.06
C VAL A 387 -14.39 2.55 19.58
N ALA A 388 -15.55 2.79 20.18
CA ALA A 388 -16.81 2.12 19.86
C ALA A 388 -17.26 2.35 18.41
N SER A 389 -16.89 3.47 17.81
CA SER A 389 -17.21 3.81 16.42
C SER A 389 -16.26 3.19 15.40
N THR A 390 -15.10 2.65 15.82
CA THR A 390 -14.11 2.05 14.93
C THR A 390 -14.66 0.77 14.28
N ARG A 391 -14.41 0.61 12.98
CA ARG A 391 -14.89 -0.52 12.18
C ARG A 391 -13.71 -1.31 11.61
N LEU A 392 -13.94 -2.61 11.41
CA LEU A 392 -13.00 -3.46 10.65
C LEU A 392 -13.23 -3.31 9.15
N HIS A 393 -12.17 -3.05 8.41
CA HIS A 393 -12.15 -3.01 6.95
C HIS A 393 -11.21 -4.11 6.44
N LEU A 394 -11.76 -5.29 6.23
CA LEU A 394 -11.03 -6.52 5.85
C LEU A 394 -11.71 -7.22 4.69
N TRP A 395 -13.00 -7.49 4.82
CA TRP A 395 -13.76 -8.28 3.85
C TRP A 395 -14.39 -7.36 2.79
N ALA A 396 -14.39 -7.82 1.53
CA ALA A 396 -15.20 -7.17 0.51
C ALA A 396 -16.68 -7.17 0.96
N PRO A 397 -17.44 -6.09 0.70
CA PRO A 397 -18.86 -6.05 0.99
C PRO A 397 -19.61 -7.21 0.35
N GLU A 398 -20.61 -7.77 1.05
CA GLU A 398 -21.38 -8.95 0.60
C GLU A 398 -22.00 -8.78 -0.79
N ARG A 399 -22.34 -7.57 -1.22
CA ARG A 399 -22.81 -7.31 -2.58
C ARG A 399 -21.80 -7.71 -3.66
N TYR A 400 -20.49 -7.57 -3.38
CA TYR A 400 -19.39 -7.96 -4.29
C TYR A 400 -19.01 -9.44 -4.21
N MET A 401 -19.80 -10.23 -3.46
CA MET A 401 -19.76 -11.70 -3.53
C MET A 401 -20.73 -12.26 -4.59
N LYS A 402 -21.36 -11.37 -5.39
CA LYS A 402 -22.28 -11.72 -6.48
C LYS A 402 -21.64 -11.41 -7.83
N ASN A 403 -21.82 -12.33 -8.78
CA ASN A 403 -21.25 -12.16 -10.12
C ASN A 403 -21.74 -10.90 -10.82
N GLU A 404 -23.03 -10.59 -10.72
CA GLU A 404 -23.66 -9.48 -11.44
C GLU A 404 -23.01 -8.13 -11.06
N GLU A 405 -22.79 -7.91 -9.78
CA GLU A 405 -22.17 -6.66 -9.26
C GLU A 405 -20.71 -6.52 -9.70
N LEU A 406 -19.96 -7.63 -9.66
CA LEU A 406 -18.56 -7.64 -10.08
C LEU A 406 -18.42 -7.53 -11.61
N GLU A 407 -19.25 -8.22 -12.39
CA GLU A 407 -19.25 -8.08 -13.86
C GLU A 407 -19.61 -6.67 -14.29
N GLU A 408 -20.57 -6.01 -13.61
CA GLU A 408 -20.90 -4.62 -13.86
C GLU A 408 -19.73 -3.69 -13.54
N MET A 409 -19.14 -3.81 -12.35
CA MET A 409 -18.01 -2.98 -11.93
C MET A 409 -16.81 -3.11 -12.86
N PHE A 410 -16.47 -4.34 -13.24
CA PHE A 410 -15.31 -4.63 -14.07
C PHE A 410 -15.65 -4.76 -15.57
N ARG A 411 -16.82 -4.30 -16.01
CA ARG A 411 -17.28 -4.43 -17.41
C ARG A 411 -16.28 -3.87 -18.42
N ALA A 412 -15.72 -2.69 -18.14
CA ALA A 412 -14.77 -2.02 -19.03
C ALA A 412 -13.36 -2.66 -19.06
N PHE A 413 -13.07 -3.58 -18.14
CA PHE A 413 -11.76 -4.21 -18.07
C PHE A 413 -11.60 -5.30 -19.13
N PRO A 414 -10.40 -5.51 -19.68
CA PRO A 414 -10.17 -6.45 -20.76
C PRO A 414 -10.46 -7.90 -20.35
N HIS A 415 -11.15 -8.65 -21.22
CA HIS A 415 -11.31 -10.10 -21.08
C HIS A 415 -10.14 -10.85 -21.73
N VAL A 416 -9.68 -10.37 -22.88
CA VAL A 416 -8.57 -10.90 -23.66
C VAL A 416 -7.76 -9.72 -24.19
N ALA A 417 -6.45 -9.83 -24.15
CA ALA A 417 -5.54 -8.90 -24.80
C ALA A 417 -4.38 -9.68 -25.47
N PRO A 418 -3.82 -9.18 -26.58
CA PRO A 418 -2.73 -9.82 -27.30
C PRO A 418 -1.44 -9.96 -26.52
N SER A 419 -1.20 -9.07 -25.52
CA SER A 419 0.01 -9.03 -24.74
C SER A 419 -0.26 -8.64 -23.28
N PHE A 420 0.70 -8.89 -22.41
CA PHE A 420 0.63 -8.44 -21.03
C PHE A 420 0.62 -6.91 -20.90
N ALA A 421 1.37 -6.20 -21.73
CA ALA A 421 1.37 -4.74 -21.76
C ALA A 421 -0.03 -4.18 -22.06
N GLU A 422 -0.73 -4.76 -23.02
CA GLU A 422 -2.08 -4.32 -23.38
C GLU A 422 -3.09 -4.61 -22.27
N TYR A 423 -3.00 -5.78 -21.60
CA TYR A 423 -3.80 -6.05 -20.40
C TYR A 423 -3.58 -4.98 -19.33
N TRP A 424 -2.33 -4.70 -19.01
CA TRP A 424 -2.00 -3.72 -17.97
C TRP A 424 -2.48 -2.30 -18.32
N ILE A 425 -2.18 -1.83 -19.53
CA ILE A 425 -2.55 -0.47 -19.96
C ILE A 425 -4.08 -0.29 -19.95
N ASN A 426 -4.81 -1.24 -20.55
CA ASN A 426 -6.27 -1.18 -20.61
C ASN A 426 -6.90 -1.27 -19.21
N SER A 427 -6.35 -2.12 -18.33
CA SER A 427 -6.81 -2.21 -16.94
C SER A 427 -6.54 -0.92 -16.17
N THR A 428 -5.37 -0.30 -16.34
CA THR A 428 -5.02 0.98 -15.71
C THR A 428 -5.98 2.11 -16.13
N LEU A 429 -6.30 2.19 -17.42
CA LEU A 429 -7.28 3.16 -17.93
C LEU A 429 -8.70 2.87 -17.41
N SER A 430 -9.07 1.59 -17.29
CA SER A 430 -10.36 1.19 -16.73
C SER A 430 -10.50 1.52 -15.24
N VAL A 431 -9.44 1.31 -14.46
CA VAL A 431 -9.39 1.73 -13.04
C VAL A 431 -9.57 3.24 -12.92
N ALA A 432 -8.86 4.02 -13.74
CA ALA A 432 -9.01 5.48 -13.74
C ALA A 432 -10.46 5.94 -14.00
N ALA A 433 -11.21 5.21 -14.83
CA ALA A 433 -12.62 5.48 -15.08
C ALA A 433 -13.54 5.16 -13.89
N LEU A 434 -13.15 4.21 -13.01
CA LEU A 434 -13.93 3.88 -11.81
C LEU A 434 -13.93 5.01 -10.77
N TYR A 435 -12.93 5.90 -10.76
CA TYR A 435 -12.79 6.95 -9.74
C TYR A 435 -13.97 7.93 -9.66
N SER A 436 -14.69 8.12 -10.75
CA SER A 436 -15.90 8.94 -10.79
C SER A 436 -17.16 8.18 -10.37
N SER A 437 -17.08 6.88 -10.05
CA SER A 437 -18.23 6.08 -9.62
C SER A 437 -18.41 6.09 -8.10
N GLU A 438 -19.66 6.03 -7.63
CA GLU A 438 -19.97 5.87 -6.20
C GLU A 438 -19.37 4.57 -5.63
N SER A 439 -19.27 3.53 -6.46
CA SER A 439 -18.69 2.24 -6.09
C SER A 439 -17.20 2.34 -5.73
N TYR A 440 -16.47 3.30 -6.29
CA TYR A 440 -15.04 3.46 -5.99
C TYR A 440 -14.80 3.86 -4.53
N ALA A 441 -15.64 4.72 -3.95
CA ALA A 441 -15.49 5.13 -2.55
C ALA A 441 -15.56 3.94 -1.57
N GLU A 442 -16.28 2.87 -1.96
CA GLU A 442 -16.37 1.63 -1.17
C GLU A 442 -15.20 0.67 -1.40
N THR A 443 -14.50 0.82 -2.51
CA THR A 443 -13.32 -0.01 -2.85
C THR A 443 -12.01 0.63 -2.38
N SER A 444 -12.03 1.93 -2.11
CA SER A 444 -10.87 2.65 -1.61
C SER A 444 -10.57 2.28 -0.15
N GLY A 445 -9.29 2.22 0.20
CA GLY A 445 -8.86 1.99 1.59
C GLY A 445 -8.45 0.54 1.89
N TYR A 446 -8.70 -0.43 1.03
CA TYR A 446 -8.13 -1.77 1.20
C TYR A 446 -6.61 -1.73 1.12
N LEU A 447 -5.96 -2.56 1.93
CA LEU A 447 -4.52 -2.73 1.86
C LEU A 447 -4.16 -3.75 0.79
N TYR A 448 -3.04 -3.51 0.11
CA TYR A 448 -2.49 -4.48 -0.83
C TYR A 448 -1.89 -5.68 -0.11
N ASN A 449 -2.02 -6.87 -0.69
CA ASN A 449 -1.55 -8.11 -0.11
C ASN A 449 -0.07 -8.40 -0.39
N TYR A 450 0.54 -7.68 -1.33
CA TYR A 450 1.94 -7.84 -1.71
C TYR A 450 2.90 -6.91 -0.95
N VAL A 451 2.40 -6.02 -0.10
CA VAL A 451 3.22 -5.01 0.60
C VAL A 451 2.78 -4.84 2.05
N VAL A 452 3.75 -4.68 2.95
CA VAL A 452 3.49 -4.32 4.36
C VAL A 452 3.35 -2.79 4.50
N PRO A 453 2.61 -2.28 5.49
CA PRO A 453 1.95 -3.00 6.58
C PRO A 453 0.65 -3.68 6.14
N TYR A 454 0.36 -4.85 6.74
CA TYR A 454 -0.89 -5.59 6.51
C TYR A 454 -2.03 -5.17 7.42
N LEU A 455 -1.77 -4.35 8.40
CA LEU A 455 -2.77 -3.73 9.27
C LEU A 455 -2.43 -2.25 9.41
N ARG A 456 -3.46 -1.40 9.40
CA ARG A 456 -3.31 0.05 9.57
C ARG A 456 -4.60 0.65 10.08
N TYR A 457 -4.51 1.47 11.14
CA TYR A 457 -5.61 2.36 11.50
C TYR A 457 -5.66 3.55 10.52
N ASP A 458 -6.83 3.80 9.97
CA ASP A 458 -7.08 4.95 9.08
C ASP A 458 -7.87 6.01 9.85
N VAL A 459 -7.19 7.12 10.12
CA VAL A 459 -7.77 8.24 10.89
C VAL A 459 -8.89 8.96 10.15
N LEU A 460 -8.86 8.95 8.79
CA LEU A 460 -9.87 9.62 7.96
C LEU A 460 -11.19 8.85 7.95
N THR A 461 -11.11 7.52 7.95
CA THR A 461 -12.29 6.65 7.88
C THR A 461 -12.72 6.13 9.25
N GLY A 462 -11.85 6.20 10.26
CA GLY A 462 -12.07 5.59 11.57
C GLY A 462 -12.14 4.06 11.48
N THR A 463 -11.29 3.45 10.64
CA THR A 463 -11.29 2.01 10.39
C THR A 463 -9.95 1.38 10.69
N VAL A 464 -9.97 0.14 11.18
CA VAL A 464 -8.80 -0.75 11.17
C VAL A 464 -8.82 -1.52 9.86
N ASN A 465 -7.92 -1.17 8.95
CA ASN A 465 -7.78 -1.81 7.66
C ASN A 465 -6.83 -3.00 7.79
N VAL A 466 -7.24 -4.16 7.28
CA VAL A 466 -6.46 -5.40 7.32
C VAL A 466 -6.40 -6.01 5.92
N ALA A 467 -5.20 -6.32 5.44
CA ALA A 467 -5.03 -7.07 4.20
C ALA A 467 -5.48 -8.53 4.40
N VAL A 468 -6.21 -9.10 3.44
CA VAL A 468 -6.70 -10.50 3.56
C VAL A 468 -5.55 -11.51 3.65
N ALA A 469 -4.36 -11.18 3.12
CA ALA A 469 -3.15 -11.97 3.26
C ALA A 469 -2.71 -12.16 4.72
N ALA A 470 -3.07 -11.25 5.63
CA ALA A 470 -2.75 -11.38 7.05
C ALA A 470 -3.57 -12.46 7.76
N VAL A 471 -4.74 -12.85 7.20
CA VAL A 471 -5.60 -13.89 7.77
C VAL A 471 -5.07 -15.27 7.39
N THR A 472 -3.84 -15.56 7.78
CA THR A 472 -3.13 -16.82 7.49
C THR A 472 -2.16 -17.18 8.61
N GLN A 473 -1.67 -18.43 8.59
CA GLN A 473 -0.64 -18.87 9.52
C GLN A 473 0.67 -18.05 9.34
N PRO A 474 1.37 -17.72 10.42
CA PRO A 474 1.10 -18.10 11.82
C PRO A 474 0.17 -17.14 12.57
N LEU A 475 -0.42 -16.13 11.94
CA LEU A 475 -1.26 -15.10 12.59
C LEU A 475 -2.68 -15.58 12.88
N TYR A 476 -3.20 -16.48 12.01
CA TYR A 476 -4.56 -17.02 12.10
C TYR A 476 -4.60 -18.50 11.73
N TYR A 477 -5.39 -19.27 12.49
CA TYR A 477 -5.65 -20.69 12.29
C TYR A 477 -7.16 -20.92 12.34
N ALA A 478 -7.75 -21.40 11.24
CA ALA A 478 -9.19 -21.64 11.14
C ALA A 478 -9.73 -22.64 12.17
N ASP A 479 -8.90 -23.62 12.52
CA ASP A 479 -9.18 -24.65 13.54
C ASP A 479 -8.47 -24.39 14.89
N GLY A 480 -8.03 -23.13 15.09
CA GLY A 480 -7.37 -22.68 16.31
C GLY A 480 -8.34 -22.35 17.45
N THR A 481 -7.77 -22.00 18.60
CA THR A 481 -8.52 -21.53 19.77
C THR A 481 -8.69 -20.01 19.77
N ASN A 482 -9.62 -19.50 20.58
CA ASN A 482 -9.74 -18.06 20.84
C ASN A 482 -8.42 -17.46 21.34
N SER A 483 -7.67 -18.17 22.20
CA SER A 483 -6.36 -17.72 22.68
C SER A 483 -5.35 -17.53 21.53
N MET A 484 -5.36 -18.42 20.54
CA MET A 484 -4.52 -18.28 19.34
C MET A 484 -4.96 -17.10 18.48
N PHE A 485 -6.28 -16.87 18.35
CA PHE A 485 -6.80 -15.69 17.64
C PHE A 485 -6.35 -14.39 18.31
N TYR A 486 -6.61 -14.25 19.62
CA TYR A 486 -6.26 -13.02 20.35
C TYR A 486 -4.76 -12.85 20.59
N GLY A 487 -3.96 -13.93 20.60
CA GLY A 487 -2.50 -13.87 20.66
C GLY A 487 -1.83 -13.70 19.29
N GLY A 488 -2.58 -13.85 18.20
CA GLY A 488 -2.14 -13.70 16.81
C GLY A 488 -2.69 -12.44 16.15
N ILE A 489 -3.56 -12.63 15.13
CA ILE A 489 -4.12 -11.51 14.37
C ILE A 489 -4.93 -10.55 15.23
N GLY A 490 -5.64 -11.05 16.25
CA GLY A 490 -6.41 -10.23 17.18
C GLY A 490 -5.54 -9.24 17.96
N PHE A 491 -4.33 -9.66 18.38
CA PHE A 491 -3.37 -8.76 19.01
C PHE A 491 -2.96 -7.61 18.07
N LEU A 492 -2.67 -7.92 16.81
CA LEU A 492 -2.32 -6.90 15.81
C LEU A 492 -3.49 -5.95 15.53
N MET A 493 -4.71 -6.48 15.45
CA MET A 493 -5.92 -5.65 15.31
C MET A 493 -6.11 -4.73 16.52
N ALA A 494 -5.87 -5.22 17.74
CA ALA A 494 -5.94 -4.42 18.95
C ALA A 494 -4.90 -3.29 18.97
N LEU A 495 -3.66 -3.55 18.53
CA LEU A 495 -2.64 -2.51 18.40
C LEU A 495 -3.06 -1.40 17.43
N GLU A 496 -3.67 -1.75 16.31
CA GLU A 496 -4.17 -0.75 15.36
C GLU A 496 -5.41 -0.02 15.90
N LEU A 497 -6.31 -0.71 16.61
CA LEU A 497 -7.46 -0.09 17.27
C LEU A 497 -7.03 0.98 18.28
N LEU A 498 -5.98 0.71 19.06
CA LEU A 498 -5.47 1.65 20.07
C LEU A 498 -4.87 2.92 19.45
N LYS A 499 -4.47 2.90 18.18
CA LYS A 499 -4.04 4.11 17.45
C LYS A 499 -5.17 5.12 17.27
N SER A 500 -6.43 4.72 17.47
CA SER A 500 -7.54 5.67 17.53
C SER A 500 -7.41 6.65 18.71
N LEU A 501 -6.70 6.27 19.76
CA LEU A 501 -6.49 7.02 20.99
C LEU A 501 -5.07 7.59 21.14
N ASP A 502 -4.17 7.32 20.21
CA ASP A 502 -2.84 7.92 20.24
C ASP A 502 -2.91 9.45 19.94
N PRO A 503 -1.82 10.22 20.12
CA PRO A 503 -1.81 11.65 19.87
C PRO A 503 -2.26 12.08 18.47
N GLN A 504 -2.22 11.18 17.48
CA GLN A 504 -2.71 11.46 16.13
C GLN A 504 -4.19 11.08 15.99
N GLY A 505 -4.54 9.89 16.45
CA GLY A 505 -5.90 9.39 16.34
C GLY A 505 -6.92 10.20 17.10
N ILE A 506 -6.61 10.63 18.33
CA ILE A 506 -7.55 11.35 19.20
C ILE A 506 -8.00 12.72 18.64
N ARG A 507 -7.22 13.32 17.75
CA ARG A 507 -7.58 14.58 17.09
C ARG A 507 -8.76 14.44 16.11
N TRP A 508 -9.12 13.24 15.74
CA TRP A 508 -10.17 12.96 14.78
C TRP A 508 -11.42 12.49 15.50
N HIS A 509 -12.54 13.19 15.32
CA HIS A 509 -13.83 12.73 15.81
C HIS A 509 -14.33 11.51 15.01
N PRO A 510 -15.28 10.72 15.57
CA PRO A 510 -15.89 9.59 14.85
C PRO A 510 -16.55 9.97 13.51
N ASP A 511 -17.05 11.20 13.40
CA ASP A 511 -17.63 11.76 12.17
C ASP A 511 -16.57 12.17 11.14
N GLY A 512 -15.28 12.09 11.49
CA GLY A 512 -14.15 12.46 10.65
C GLY A 512 -13.80 13.95 10.68
N THR A 513 -14.36 14.74 11.60
CA THR A 513 -13.90 16.12 11.84
C THR A 513 -12.60 16.13 12.62
N PHE A 514 -11.78 17.16 12.39
CA PHE A 514 -10.47 17.30 13.01
C PHE A 514 -10.51 18.41 14.07
N ASN A 515 -9.97 18.14 15.26
CA ASN A 515 -9.91 19.11 16.36
C ASN A 515 -8.56 19.04 17.08
N GLU A 516 -7.72 20.06 16.89
CA GLU A 516 -6.42 20.16 17.54
C GLU A 516 -6.51 20.42 19.05
N SER A 517 -7.57 21.06 19.53
CA SER A 517 -7.69 21.45 20.94
C SER A 517 -7.86 20.25 21.89
N ILE A 518 -8.33 19.11 21.38
CA ILE A 518 -8.48 17.89 22.17
C ILE A 518 -7.12 17.38 22.66
N LEU A 519 -6.07 17.50 21.84
CA LEU A 519 -4.74 17.02 22.20
C LEU A 519 -4.16 17.75 23.42
N SER A 520 -4.39 19.05 23.57
CA SER A 520 -3.86 19.81 24.70
C SER A 520 -4.46 19.39 26.04
N ARG A 521 -5.75 19.06 26.07
CA ARG A 521 -6.42 18.50 27.26
C ARG A 521 -5.97 17.07 27.55
N TYR A 522 -5.96 16.23 26.52
CA TYR A 522 -5.57 14.82 26.63
C TYR A 522 -4.11 14.65 27.00
N ALA A 523 -3.19 15.44 26.43
CA ALA A 523 -1.77 15.37 26.71
C ALA A 523 -1.41 15.86 28.11
N SER A 524 -2.11 16.84 28.67
CA SER A 524 -1.89 17.30 30.05
C SER A 524 -2.20 16.22 31.09
N GLN A 525 -3.10 15.30 30.78
CA GLN A 525 -3.50 14.17 31.62
C GLN A 525 -2.65 12.90 31.35
N HIS A 526 -2.06 12.81 30.15
CA HIS A 526 -1.44 11.60 29.61
C HIS A 526 0.03 11.41 29.95
N THR A 527 0.74 12.46 30.36
CA THR A 527 2.21 12.45 30.51
C THR A 527 2.75 11.53 31.62
N SER A 528 1.89 10.86 32.39
CA SER A 528 2.32 10.03 33.53
C SER A 528 1.84 8.57 33.53
N SER A 529 0.87 8.16 32.73
CA SER A 529 0.15 6.90 33.02
C SER A 529 -0.08 5.90 31.87
N VAL A 530 -0.11 6.32 30.61
CA VAL A 530 -0.70 5.49 29.54
C VAL A 530 0.20 4.38 29.01
N PHE A 531 1.48 4.53 29.02
CA PHE A 531 2.38 3.45 28.58
C PHE A 531 2.44 2.24 29.51
N CYS A 532 2.00 2.37 30.74
CA CYS A 532 2.11 1.28 31.74
C CYS A 532 0.83 0.44 31.91
N THR A 533 -0.36 0.99 31.60
CA THR A 533 -1.64 0.32 31.93
C THR A 533 -2.26 -0.43 30.75
N ILE A 534 -1.88 -0.14 29.51
CA ILE A 534 -2.41 -0.78 28.30
C ILE A 534 -1.57 -2.02 27.91
N CYS A 535 -0.38 -2.19 28.47
CA CYS A 535 0.48 -3.36 28.26
C CYS A 535 0.17 -4.54 29.20
N LEU A 536 -0.83 -4.46 30.03
CA LEU A 536 -1.36 -5.55 30.87
C LEU A 536 -2.71 -6.01 30.33
#